data_ddd24d77d49841dcece2b4fea0301884
#
_entry.id   ddd24d77d49841dcece2b4fea0301884
#
_cell.length_a   1.000
_cell.length_b   1.000
_cell.length_c   1.000
_cell.angle_alpha   90.00
_cell.angle_beta   90.00
_cell.angle_gamma   90.00
#
_symmetry.space_group_name_H-M   'P 1'
#
loop_
_entity.id
_entity.type
_entity.pdbx_description
1 polymer ?
#
loop_
_entity_poly.entity_id
_entity_poly.type
_entity_poly.pdbx_seq_one_letter_code
_entity_poly.pdbx_strand_id
1 'polypeptide(L)'
;MSHLLVAEMTTMVMVYNKDTDEVLVIDRLKKYPGLSFPGGHAEKGESFYECAVREVKEETGLDVSELEPCGMINWCKSDGSGRYVEFLYKTSVFSGTIS
;
A
#
# COMPACT_ATOMS: atom_id res chain seq x y z
N MET A 1 -27.19 -19.30 6.05
CA MET A 1 -26.86 -17.86 5.94
C MET A 1 -25.37 -17.71 5.70
N SER A 2 -24.99 -16.89 4.77
CA SER A 2 -23.59 -16.65 4.46
C SER A 2 -23.04 -15.52 5.31
N HIS A 3 -21.80 -15.68 5.80
CA HIS A 3 -21.05 -14.63 6.50
C HIS A 3 -19.95 -14.05 5.61
N LEU A 4 -20.02 -14.28 4.30
CA LEU A 4 -19.04 -13.77 3.35
C LEU A 4 -19.35 -12.31 3.02
N LEU A 5 -18.30 -11.50 3.01
CA LEU A 5 -18.38 -10.08 2.66
C LEU A 5 -17.48 -9.82 1.46
N VAL A 6 -17.93 -8.95 0.58
CA VAL A 6 -17.12 -8.51 -0.55
C VAL A 6 -16.23 -7.36 -0.09
N ALA A 7 -14.92 -7.48 -0.35
CA ALA A 7 -13.96 -6.46 0.04
C ALA A 7 -12.90 -6.27 -1.04
N GLU A 8 -12.54 -5.01 -1.29
CA GLU A 8 -11.36 -4.69 -2.06
C GLU A 8 -10.18 -4.60 -1.10
N MET A 9 -9.14 -5.35 -1.39
CA MET A 9 -7.98 -5.50 -0.51
C MET A 9 -6.80 -4.74 -1.10
N THR A 10 -6.32 -3.75 -0.37
CA THR A 10 -5.22 -2.89 -0.80
C THR A 10 -4.14 -2.80 0.25
N THR A 11 -2.98 -2.34 -0.15
CA THR A 11 -1.87 -2.05 0.75
C THR A 11 -1.36 -0.64 0.52
N MET A 12 -0.71 -0.10 1.54
CA MET A 12 -0.02 1.18 1.47
C MET A 12 1.24 1.07 2.29
N VAL A 13 2.36 1.62 1.80
CA VAL A 13 3.66 1.47 2.46
C VAL A 13 4.29 2.83 2.70
N MET A 14 4.61 3.12 3.95
CA MET A 14 5.43 4.26 4.28
C MET A 14 6.90 3.83 4.29
N VAL A 15 7.63 4.21 3.26
CA VAL A 15 9.07 3.98 3.17
C VAL A 15 9.77 5.23 3.69
N TYR A 16 10.59 5.08 4.69
CA TYR A 16 11.24 6.24 5.30
C TYR A 16 12.74 6.01 5.45
N ASN A 17 13.48 7.12 5.40
CA ASN A 17 14.91 7.12 5.67
C ASN A 17 15.10 7.55 7.13
N LYS A 18 15.53 6.62 7.98
CA LYS A 18 15.66 6.87 9.40
C LYS A 18 16.76 7.85 9.77
N ASP A 19 17.70 8.07 8.85
CA ASP A 19 18.82 8.98 9.09
C ASP A 19 18.47 10.44 8.78
N THR A 20 17.56 10.65 7.82
CA THR A 20 17.17 11.99 7.36
C THR A 20 15.74 12.37 7.71
N ASP A 21 14.94 11.42 8.21
CA ASP A 21 13.50 11.57 8.47
C ASP A 21 12.68 11.88 7.21
N GLU A 22 13.23 11.60 6.04
CA GLU A 22 12.49 11.76 4.79
C GLU A 22 11.56 10.57 4.58
N VAL A 23 10.42 10.85 3.96
CA VAL A 23 9.41 9.84 3.65
C VAL A 23 9.16 9.85 2.15
N LEU A 24 9.11 8.66 1.55
CA LEU A 24 8.83 8.53 0.13
C LEU A 24 7.35 8.74 -0.14
N VAL A 25 7.04 9.67 -1.01
CA VAL A 25 5.67 9.89 -1.50
C VAL A 25 5.69 9.89 -3.02
N ILE A 26 4.56 9.54 -3.61
CA ILE A 26 4.36 9.62 -5.05
C ILE A 26 3.35 10.71 -5.36
N ASP A 27 3.54 11.37 -6.50
CA ASP A 27 2.63 12.40 -6.96
C ASP A 27 1.64 11.77 -7.94
N ARG A 28 0.40 11.67 -7.52
CA ARG A 28 -0.66 11.10 -8.36
C ARG A 28 -1.20 12.18 -9.29
N LEU A 29 -1.00 11.98 -10.58
CA LEU A 29 -1.41 12.95 -11.60
C LEU A 29 -2.74 12.59 -12.27
N LYS A 30 -3.31 11.42 -11.90
CA LYS A 30 -4.51 10.91 -12.56
C LYS A 30 -5.76 11.14 -11.70
N LYS A 31 -6.64 10.15 -11.64
CA LYS A 31 -7.98 10.21 -11.07
C LYS A 31 -8.08 10.93 -9.72
N TYR A 32 -7.10 10.73 -8.86
CA TYR A 32 -7.04 11.38 -7.54
C TYR A 32 -5.69 12.06 -7.41
N PRO A 33 -5.54 13.30 -7.95
CA PRO A 33 -4.25 13.98 -7.90
C PRO A 33 -3.86 14.33 -6.47
N GLY A 34 -2.56 14.38 -6.23
CA GLY A 34 -2.01 14.72 -4.93
C GLY A 34 -0.91 13.74 -4.52
N LEU A 35 -0.35 13.97 -3.35
CA LEU A 35 0.72 13.12 -2.81
C LEU A 35 0.12 11.95 -2.05
N SER A 36 0.73 10.77 -2.21
CA SER A 36 0.33 9.60 -1.46
C SER A 36 1.50 8.67 -1.25
N PHE A 37 1.35 7.74 -0.31
CA PHE A 37 2.31 6.66 -0.18
C PHE A 37 2.10 5.63 -1.29
N PRO A 38 3.16 4.92 -1.72
CA PRO A 38 2.99 3.85 -2.69
C PRO A 38 2.14 2.70 -2.13
N GLY A 39 1.41 2.05 -3.02
CA GLY A 39 0.55 0.93 -2.66
C GLY A 39 -0.44 0.64 -3.76
N GLY A 40 -1.31 -0.35 -3.54
CA GLY A 40 -2.33 -0.69 -4.51
C GLY A 40 -3.06 -1.98 -4.15
N HIS A 41 -3.83 -2.48 -5.12
CA HIS A 41 -4.67 -3.65 -4.93
C HIS A 41 -3.86 -4.94 -4.91
N ALA A 42 -4.18 -5.82 -3.97
CA ALA A 42 -3.62 -7.17 -3.96
C ALA A 42 -4.16 -7.96 -5.15
N GLU A 43 -3.29 -8.71 -5.79
CA GLU A 43 -3.67 -9.59 -6.88
C GLU A 43 -4.07 -10.96 -6.34
N LYS A 44 -4.81 -11.71 -7.16
CA LYS A 44 -5.29 -13.03 -6.78
C LYS A 44 -4.10 -13.95 -6.45
N GLY A 45 -4.15 -14.57 -5.28
CA GLY A 45 -3.08 -15.45 -4.83
C GLY A 45 -1.88 -14.76 -4.20
N GLU A 46 -1.91 -13.44 -4.15
CA GLU A 46 -0.83 -12.64 -3.59
C GLU A 46 -1.11 -12.30 -2.12
N SER A 47 -0.12 -12.45 -1.26
CA SER A 47 -0.24 -12.00 0.12
C SER A 47 -0.17 -10.47 0.19
N PHE A 48 -0.62 -9.89 1.30
CA PHE A 48 -0.52 -8.44 1.48
C PHE A 48 0.93 -7.98 1.49
N TYR A 49 1.82 -8.74 2.10
CA TYR A 49 3.25 -8.43 2.11
C TYR A 49 3.81 -8.42 0.69
N GLU A 50 3.53 -9.46 -0.08
CA GLU A 50 3.96 -9.55 -1.48
C GLU A 50 3.40 -8.40 -2.32
N CYS A 51 2.13 -8.07 -2.11
CA CYS A 51 1.49 -6.93 -2.76
C CYS A 51 2.23 -5.63 -2.45
N ALA A 52 2.54 -5.40 -1.18
CA ALA A 52 3.23 -4.18 -0.75
C ALA A 52 4.60 -4.06 -1.41
N VAL A 53 5.39 -5.13 -1.40
CA VAL A 53 6.72 -5.14 -2.03
C VAL A 53 6.62 -4.88 -3.53
N ARG A 54 5.70 -5.54 -4.20
CA ARG A 54 5.49 -5.39 -5.64
C ARG A 54 5.08 -3.97 -6.02
N GLU A 55 4.10 -3.42 -5.30
CA GLU A 55 3.59 -2.08 -5.60
C GLU A 55 4.65 -1.00 -5.40
N VAL A 56 5.47 -1.10 -4.34
CA VAL A 56 6.57 -0.17 -4.13
C VAL A 56 7.55 -0.26 -5.30
N LYS A 57 7.89 -1.46 -5.75
CA LYS A 57 8.81 -1.66 -6.86
C LYS A 57 8.26 -1.07 -8.16
N GLU A 58 7.00 -1.33 -8.45
CA GLU A 58 6.37 -0.83 -9.68
C GLU A 58 6.27 0.69 -9.70
N GLU A 59 5.92 1.29 -8.57
CA GLU A 59 5.66 2.73 -8.52
C GLU A 59 6.91 3.58 -8.29
N THR A 60 7.95 3.03 -7.64
CA THR A 60 9.11 3.83 -7.23
C THR A 60 10.45 3.28 -7.71
N GLY A 61 10.53 2.02 -8.09
CA GLY A 61 11.78 1.36 -8.45
C GLY A 61 12.55 0.80 -7.27
N LEU A 62 12.09 1.03 -6.05
CA LEU A 62 12.81 0.57 -4.86
C LEU A 62 12.43 -0.85 -4.48
N ASP A 63 13.42 -1.59 -3.99
CA ASP A 63 13.22 -2.88 -3.36
C ASP A 63 13.13 -2.67 -1.86
N VAL A 64 12.04 -3.09 -1.25
CA VAL A 64 11.83 -2.95 0.19
C VAL A 64 11.75 -4.31 0.85
N SER A 65 12.10 -4.35 2.13
CA SER A 65 12.02 -5.55 2.95
C SER A 65 11.76 -5.15 4.39
N GLU A 66 11.57 -6.14 5.24
CA GLU A 66 11.31 -5.97 6.67
C GLU A 66 10.14 -5.00 6.92
N LEU A 67 9.06 -5.19 6.14
CA LEU A 67 7.86 -4.39 6.32
C LEU A 67 7.20 -4.72 7.66
N GLU A 68 6.86 -3.68 8.42
CA GLU A 68 6.15 -3.82 9.69
C GLU A 68 4.70 -3.39 9.51
N PRO A 69 3.72 -4.23 9.87
CA PRO A 69 2.34 -3.78 9.90
C PRO A 69 2.19 -2.63 10.90
N CYS A 70 1.54 -1.56 10.48
CA CYS A 70 1.35 -0.40 11.36
C CYS A 70 -0.09 0.10 11.40
N GLY A 71 -1.01 -0.66 10.84
CA GLY A 71 -2.42 -0.33 10.94
C GLY A 71 -3.24 -0.87 9.78
N MET A 72 -4.53 -0.56 9.84
CA MET A 72 -5.48 -0.95 8.82
C MET A 72 -6.58 0.11 8.78
N ILE A 73 -7.00 0.44 7.57
CA ILE A 73 -8.14 1.32 7.37
C ILE A 73 -9.22 0.51 6.66
N ASN A 74 -10.46 0.70 7.07
CA ASN A 74 -11.57 -0.03 6.49
C ASN A 74 -12.78 0.87 6.45
N TRP A 75 -13.43 0.92 5.30
CA TRP A 75 -14.70 1.63 5.16
C TRP A 75 -15.65 0.88 4.25
N CYS A 76 -16.95 1.11 4.46
CA CYS A 76 -18.00 0.50 3.66
C CYS A 76 -18.32 1.40 2.49
N LYS A 77 -18.57 0.79 1.33
CA LYS A 77 -19.01 1.54 0.17
C LYS A 77 -20.43 2.04 0.40
N SER A 78 -20.71 3.26 -0.03
CA SER A 78 -22.01 3.91 0.21
C SER A 78 -23.17 3.20 -0.45
N ASP A 79 -22.93 2.45 -1.52
CA ASP A 79 -23.96 1.69 -2.23
C ASP A 79 -24.24 0.30 -1.63
N GLY A 80 -23.50 -0.07 -0.56
CA GLY A 80 -23.68 -1.36 0.10
C GLY A 80 -23.06 -2.55 -0.64
N SER A 81 -22.33 -2.31 -1.74
CA SER A 81 -21.78 -3.39 -2.56
C SER A 81 -20.58 -4.09 -1.94
N GLY A 82 -20.02 -3.56 -0.86
CA GLY A 82 -18.86 -4.15 -0.22
C GLY A 82 -18.10 -3.12 0.60
N ARG A 83 -16.86 -3.44 0.87
CA ARG A 83 -15.99 -2.56 1.67
C ARG A 83 -14.61 -2.50 1.08
N TYR A 84 -13.88 -1.50 1.52
CA TYR A 84 -12.50 -1.27 1.15
C TYR A 84 -11.64 -1.51 2.37
N VAL A 85 -10.61 -2.33 2.25
CA VAL A 85 -9.68 -2.63 3.35
C VAL A 85 -8.28 -2.30 2.89
N GLU A 86 -7.59 -1.48 3.65
CA GLU A 86 -6.23 -1.06 3.33
C GLU A 86 -5.30 -1.42 4.48
N PHE A 87 -4.33 -2.28 4.21
CA PHE A 87 -3.30 -2.65 5.19
C PHE A 87 -2.13 -1.70 5.07
N LEU A 88 -1.71 -1.16 6.21
CA LEU A 88 -0.64 -0.18 6.27
C LEU A 88 0.63 -0.83 6.78
N TYR A 89 1.71 -0.62 6.03
CA TYR A 89 3.05 -1.07 6.41
C TYR A 89 3.99 0.11 6.48
N LYS A 90 5.07 -0.06 7.23
CA LYS A 90 6.19 0.89 7.23
C LYS A 90 7.50 0.13 7.16
N THR A 91 8.52 0.74 6.58
CA THR A 91 9.87 0.18 6.56
C THR A 91 10.90 1.27 6.32
N SER A 92 12.08 1.08 6.91
CA SER A 92 13.27 1.87 6.59
C SER A 92 14.33 1.04 5.86
N VAL A 93 14.00 -0.20 5.48
CA VAL A 93 14.93 -1.09 4.82
C VAL A 93 14.60 -1.12 3.33
N PHE A 94 15.40 -0.42 2.54
CA PHE A 94 15.18 -0.31 1.11
C PHE A 94 16.53 -0.21 0.38
N SER A 95 16.49 -0.54 -0.91
CA SER A 95 17.64 -0.43 -1.79
C SER A 95 17.16 -0.09 -3.20
N GLY A 96 18.10 0.28 -4.07
CA GLY A 96 17.79 0.62 -5.44
C GLY A 96 17.74 2.12 -5.67
N THR A 97 17.25 2.50 -6.84
CA THR A 97 17.18 3.88 -7.29
C THR A 97 15.74 4.24 -7.65
N ILE A 98 15.30 5.39 -7.21
CA ILE A 98 13.97 5.89 -7.56
C ILE A 98 13.94 6.17 -9.06
N SER A 99 12.92 5.64 -9.73
CA SER A 99 12.75 5.80 -11.17
C SER A 99 11.49 6.58 -11.51
#